data_ba8e4309bbabbf22224d77d17943a81a
#
_entry.id   ba8e4309bbabbf22224d77d17943a81a
#
_cell.length_a   1.000
_cell.length_b   1.000
_cell.length_c   1.000
_cell.angle_alpha   90.00
_cell.angle_beta   90.00
_cell.angle_gamma   90.00
#
_symmetry.space_group_name_H-M   'P 1'
#
loop_
_entity.id
_entity.type
_entity.pdbx_description
1 polymer ?
#
loop_
_entity_poly.entity_id
_entity_poly.type
_entity_poly.pdbx_seq_one_letter_code
_entity_poly.pdbx_strand_id
1 'polypeptide(L)'
;MGICTVGDYLLRRLREIGVRHVFGVPGDYQLEFLDQVEAMDGIEWVGNCNELNAAYAADGYGRLNGIAALITTFGVGELSALNGIAGAYAESVPVVSIVGTPATFVVEGKQKVHHTTGDGDFTRAAKCAGEYTVAQAVLSRDNAASEIDRVLRFCWLLKRPVYIMLPSDVAYETIEAPAEPLALLEPSSDPRKLERFAGQARDVLRAARSVALLIGPEIDRYHLTGRLRELAEKIGCPVACLSNAKGVFPEDHDQFIGGYAGRLSDTYVREAIENADCLLAVGTQFTDSVTGGFSQNIDPSRVIALHPTAAAIGDTQYAHVSMKDALLALVSTGVHKPAAITPLLRRRVTGQERAPVRPARLVQERFWEQLQAFLEPGDVVIADQGTSYYGCAELPLPHGCTSRCCGMDCTPSSS
;
A
#
# COMPACT_ATOMS: atom_id res chain seq x y z
N MET A 1 30.50 -1.92 -15.42
CA MET A 1 30.36 -0.63 -14.71
C MET A 1 30.28 0.48 -15.75
N GLY A 2 29.47 1.51 -15.49
CA GLY A 2 29.34 2.70 -16.34
C GLY A 2 29.66 3.96 -15.55
N ILE A 3 30.14 5.00 -16.23
CA ILE A 3 30.38 6.30 -15.62
C ILE A 3 29.11 7.14 -15.80
N CYS A 4 28.57 7.69 -14.70
CA CYS A 4 27.42 8.59 -14.70
C CYS A 4 27.47 9.50 -13.47
N THR A 5 26.60 10.51 -13.42
CA THR A 5 26.45 11.31 -12.19
C THR A 5 25.65 10.56 -11.13
N VAL A 6 25.75 10.98 -9.87
CA VAL A 6 24.94 10.42 -8.77
C VAL A 6 23.46 10.60 -9.04
N GLY A 7 23.05 11.80 -9.51
CA GLY A 7 21.66 12.08 -9.85
C GLY A 7 21.14 11.21 -10.99
N ASP A 8 21.90 11.07 -12.09
CA ASP A 8 21.52 10.20 -13.21
C ASP A 8 21.42 8.73 -12.76
N TYR A 9 22.30 8.29 -11.87
CA TYR A 9 22.24 6.94 -11.32
C TYR A 9 20.95 6.71 -10.54
N LEU A 10 20.60 7.63 -9.63
CA LEU A 10 19.37 7.58 -8.86
C LEU A 10 18.12 7.54 -9.78
N LEU A 11 18.06 8.44 -10.76
CA LEU A 11 16.95 8.49 -11.71
C LEU A 11 16.84 7.22 -12.57
N ARG A 12 17.98 6.69 -13.03
CA ARG A 12 18.01 5.41 -13.73
C ARG A 12 17.45 4.29 -12.90
N ARG A 13 17.85 4.18 -11.61
CA ARG A 13 17.34 3.17 -10.68
C ARG A 13 15.84 3.32 -10.40
N LEU A 14 15.35 4.55 -10.23
CA LEU A 14 13.92 4.82 -10.09
C LEU A 14 13.14 4.35 -11.33
N ARG A 15 13.64 4.65 -12.53
CA ARG A 15 13.03 4.20 -13.78
C ARG A 15 13.02 2.67 -13.92
N GLU A 16 14.11 2.00 -13.54
CA GLU A 16 14.25 0.53 -13.59
C GLU A 16 13.19 -0.16 -12.70
N ILE A 17 12.88 0.42 -11.53
CA ILE A 17 11.88 -0.13 -10.61
C ILE A 17 10.44 0.31 -10.91
N GLY A 18 10.24 1.06 -12.01
CA GLY A 18 8.90 1.39 -12.50
C GLY A 18 8.40 2.81 -12.23
N VAL A 19 9.20 3.68 -11.60
CA VAL A 19 8.81 5.10 -11.43
C VAL A 19 8.85 5.78 -12.79
N ARG A 20 7.74 6.46 -13.14
CA ARG A 20 7.60 7.24 -14.38
C ARG A 20 7.28 8.71 -14.11
N HIS A 21 6.73 9.00 -12.94
CA HIS A 21 6.39 10.35 -12.50
C HIS A 21 7.02 10.60 -11.14
N VAL A 22 7.61 11.78 -10.98
CA VAL A 22 8.21 12.24 -9.72
C VAL A 22 7.46 13.48 -9.26
N PHE A 23 6.96 13.44 -8.03
CA PHE A 23 6.14 14.49 -7.44
C PHE A 23 6.99 15.42 -6.58
N GLY A 24 6.58 16.68 -6.44
CA GLY A 24 7.29 17.59 -5.53
C GLY A 24 6.97 19.06 -5.73
N VAL A 25 7.75 19.87 -5.04
CA VAL A 25 7.76 21.32 -5.16
C VAL A 25 9.22 21.76 -5.36
N PRO A 26 9.54 22.57 -6.38
CA PRO A 26 10.89 23.04 -6.60
C PRO A 26 11.40 23.86 -5.40
N GLY A 27 12.64 23.62 -5.00
CA GLY A 27 13.33 24.35 -3.97
C GLY A 27 14.81 24.49 -4.29
N ASP A 28 15.47 25.47 -3.71
CA ASP A 28 16.83 25.88 -4.07
C ASP A 28 17.90 24.79 -3.86
N TYR A 29 17.77 23.90 -2.87
CA TYR A 29 18.73 22.84 -2.65
C TYR A 29 18.61 21.65 -3.63
N GLN A 30 17.61 21.64 -4.50
CA GLN A 30 17.39 20.54 -5.46
C GLN A 30 17.24 21.00 -6.91
N LEU A 31 17.30 22.30 -7.19
CA LEU A 31 17.05 22.82 -8.58
C LEU A 31 17.95 22.14 -9.59
N GLU A 32 19.25 22.00 -9.28
CA GLU A 32 20.20 21.34 -10.17
C GLU A 32 19.85 19.86 -10.41
N PHE A 33 19.35 19.15 -9.39
CA PHE A 33 18.88 17.77 -9.56
C PHE A 33 17.58 17.73 -10.37
N LEU A 34 16.71 18.73 -10.26
CA LEU A 34 15.50 18.81 -11.09
C LEU A 34 15.83 19.00 -12.58
N ASP A 35 16.91 19.70 -12.92
CA ASP A 35 17.39 19.77 -14.31
C ASP A 35 17.74 18.37 -14.85
N GLN A 36 18.32 17.50 -14.01
CA GLN A 36 18.58 16.10 -14.38
C GLN A 36 17.25 15.29 -14.51
N VAL A 37 16.24 15.57 -13.66
CA VAL A 37 14.91 14.94 -13.79
C VAL A 37 14.26 15.31 -15.13
N GLU A 38 14.28 16.59 -15.50
CA GLU A 38 13.70 17.07 -16.76
C GLU A 38 14.46 16.53 -18.01
N ALA A 39 15.76 16.30 -17.87
CA ALA A 39 16.58 15.73 -18.94
C ALA A 39 16.46 14.21 -19.08
N MET A 40 15.89 13.50 -18.08
CA MET A 40 15.83 12.04 -18.04
C MET A 40 14.65 11.50 -18.84
N ASP A 41 14.93 10.84 -19.97
CA ASP A 41 13.91 10.16 -20.74
C ASP A 41 13.14 9.11 -19.91
N GLY A 42 11.81 9.18 -19.94
CA GLY A 42 10.91 8.23 -19.31
C GLY A 42 10.66 8.48 -17.82
N ILE A 43 11.06 9.63 -17.31
CA ILE A 43 10.62 10.21 -16.03
C ILE A 43 10.03 11.58 -16.31
N GLU A 44 8.89 11.87 -15.72
CA GLU A 44 8.19 13.16 -15.81
C GLU A 44 8.11 13.83 -14.44
N TRP A 45 8.44 15.13 -14.41
CA TRP A 45 8.24 15.95 -13.22
C TRP A 45 6.79 16.39 -13.10
N VAL A 46 6.18 16.13 -11.95
CA VAL A 46 4.81 16.55 -11.61
C VAL A 46 4.86 17.55 -10.45
N GLY A 47 4.86 18.83 -10.77
CA GLY A 47 4.82 19.90 -9.77
C GLY A 47 3.48 19.97 -9.03
N ASN A 48 3.53 20.28 -7.74
CA ASN A 48 2.38 20.31 -6.85
C ASN A 48 2.23 21.69 -6.17
N CYS A 49 1.06 21.96 -5.57
CA CYS A 49 0.79 23.23 -4.88
C CYS A 49 1.63 23.40 -3.61
N ASN A 50 1.88 22.30 -2.89
CA ASN A 50 2.77 22.22 -1.73
C ASN A 50 3.24 20.77 -1.54
N GLU A 51 4.18 20.57 -0.63
CA GLU A 51 4.85 19.28 -0.45
C GLU A 51 3.94 18.22 0.21
N LEU A 52 2.96 18.63 1.01
CA LEU A 52 1.95 17.71 1.55
C LEU A 52 1.07 17.14 0.43
N ASN A 53 0.61 18.00 -0.50
CA ASN A 53 -0.11 17.54 -1.68
C ASN A 53 0.75 16.63 -2.55
N ALA A 54 2.04 16.94 -2.71
CA ALA A 54 2.98 16.11 -3.44
C ALA A 54 3.16 14.72 -2.79
N ALA A 55 3.23 14.67 -1.45
CA ALA A 55 3.33 13.42 -0.72
C ALA A 55 2.07 12.56 -0.88
N TYR A 56 0.87 13.16 -0.84
CA TYR A 56 -0.38 12.43 -1.11
C TYR A 56 -0.52 12.01 -2.58
N ALA A 57 -0.05 12.83 -3.53
CA ALA A 57 -0.02 12.45 -4.94
C ALA A 57 0.93 11.25 -5.16
N ALA A 58 2.10 11.27 -4.52
CA ALA A 58 3.05 10.15 -4.54
C ALA A 58 2.45 8.89 -3.88
N ASP A 59 1.75 9.02 -2.74
CA ASP A 59 1.04 7.91 -2.10
C ASP A 59 0.00 7.30 -3.05
N GLY A 60 -0.88 8.11 -3.61
CA GLY A 60 -1.89 7.65 -4.58
C GLY A 60 -1.28 6.96 -5.79
N TYR A 61 -0.23 7.54 -6.37
CA TYR A 61 0.52 6.94 -7.47
C TYR A 61 1.17 5.62 -7.07
N GLY A 62 1.82 5.56 -5.89
CA GLY A 62 2.44 4.35 -5.37
C GLY A 62 1.47 3.18 -5.19
N ARG A 63 0.23 3.46 -4.79
CA ARG A 63 -0.85 2.45 -4.67
C ARG A 63 -1.21 1.80 -6.01
N LEU A 64 -1.16 2.54 -7.11
CA LEU A 64 -1.53 2.06 -8.44
C LEU A 64 -0.32 1.54 -9.21
N ASN A 65 0.80 2.28 -9.17
CA ASN A 65 2.01 1.96 -9.91
C ASN A 65 2.92 0.94 -9.22
N GLY A 66 2.72 0.73 -7.89
CA GLY A 66 3.51 -0.18 -7.07
C GLY A 66 4.74 0.46 -6.41
N ILE A 67 5.15 1.68 -6.82
CA ILE A 67 6.18 2.51 -6.20
C ILE A 67 6.07 3.95 -6.71
N ALA A 68 6.44 4.92 -5.86
CA ALA A 68 6.46 6.35 -6.18
C ALA A 68 7.77 7.02 -5.76
N ALA A 69 8.03 8.22 -6.28
CA ALA A 69 9.10 9.09 -5.82
C ALA A 69 8.59 10.50 -5.55
N LEU A 70 9.11 11.10 -4.49
CA LEU A 70 8.84 12.46 -4.04
C LEU A 70 10.17 13.21 -3.90
N ILE A 71 10.25 14.42 -4.43
CA ILE A 71 11.42 15.31 -4.24
C ILE A 71 10.98 16.57 -3.51
N THR A 72 11.68 16.88 -2.42
CA THR A 72 11.43 18.09 -1.60
C THR A 72 12.72 18.79 -1.24
N THR A 73 12.64 20.09 -0.92
CA THR A 73 13.78 20.80 -0.34
C THR A 73 13.97 20.42 1.11
N PHE A 74 15.19 20.61 1.59
CA PHE A 74 15.61 20.37 2.98
C PHE A 74 14.76 21.17 3.98
N GLY A 75 14.55 20.58 5.15
CA GLY A 75 13.88 21.21 6.28
C GLY A 75 12.41 21.45 6.03
N VAL A 76 12.05 22.64 5.58
CA VAL A 76 10.64 23.06 5.48
C VAL A 76 9.82 22.23 4.50
N GLY A 77 10.40 21.82 3.37
CA GLY A 77 9.69 21.03 2.37
C GLY A 77 9.48 19.58 2.83
N GLU A 78 10.53 18.92 3.32
CA GLU A 78 10.42 17.55 3.80
C GLU A 78 9.54 17.42 5.04
N LEU A 79 9.57 18.41 5.97
CA LEU A 79 8.70 18.43 7.14
C LEU A 79 7.23 18.66 6.74
N SER A 80 6.97 19.47 5.71
CA SER A 80 5.63 19.62 5.15
C SER A 80 5.10 18.32 4.54
N ALA A 81 5.95 17.55 3.88
CA ALA A 81 5.61 16.26 3.28
C ALA A 81 5.44 15.12 4.31
N LEU A 82 6.00 15.25 5.51
CA LEU A 82 6.16 14.16 6.47
C LEU A 82 4.84 13.48 6.84
N ASN A 83 3.74 14.22 6.94
CA ASN A 83 2.43 13.64 7.23
C ASN A 83 1.97 12.65 6.15
N GLY A 84 2.15 12.99 4.86
CA GLY A 84 1.86 12.07 3.76
C GLY A 84 2.78 10.85 3.73
N ILE A 85 4.05 11.02 4.09
CA ILE A 85 5.01 9.90 4.24
C ILE A 85 4.60 8.99 5.40
N ALA A 86 4.14 9.55 6.53
CA ALA A 86 3.64 8.77 7.66
C ALA A 86 2.38 7.95 7.28
N GLY A 87 1.47 8.54 6.49
CA GLY A 87 0.31 7.84 5.93
C GLY A 87 0.72 6.69 5.00
N ALA A 88 1.65 6.94 4.08
CA ALA A 88 2.20 5.92 3.21
C ALA A 88 2.89 4.78 4.00
N TYR A 89 3.58 5.10 5.11
CA TYR A 89 4.18 4.11 5.99
C TYR A 89 3.13 3.23 6.67
N ALA A 90 2.08 3.84 7.22
CA ALA A 90 1.01 3.11 7.90
C ALA A 90 0.28 2.14 6.97
N GLU A 91 0.04 2.56 5.73
CA GLU A 91 -0.72 1.77 4.75
C GLU A 91 0.14 0.94 3.78
N SER A 92 1.42 0.78 4.09
CA SER A 92 2.34 -0.04 3.29
C SER A 92 2.39 0.39 1.82
N VAL A 93 2.61 1.70 1.59
CA VAL A 93 2.79 2.28 0.26
C VAL A 93 4.25 2.66 0.05
N PRO A 94 4.95 2.11 -0.95
CA PRO A 94 6.36 2.39 -1.19
C PRO A 94 6.55 3.76 -1.84
N VAL A 95 7.11 4.70 -1.09
CA VAL A 95 7.44 6.05 -1.55
C VAL A 95 8.93 6.32 -1.29
N VAL A 96 9.66 6.70 -2.33
CA VAL A 96 11.05 7.15 -2.23
C VAL A 96 11.06 8.65 -1.98
N SER A 97 11.27 9.08 -0.73
CA SER A 97 11.40 10.49 -0.37
C SER A 97 12.84 10.94 -0.59
N ILE A 98 13.06 11.79 -1.58
CA ILE A 98 14.35 12.36 -1.96
C ILE A 98 14.37 13.81 -1.50
N VAL A 99 15.37 14.17 -0.71
CA VAL A 99 15.49 15.50 -0.13
C VAL A 99 16.78 16.15 -0.61
N GLY A 100 16.63 17.23 -1.38
CA GLY A 100 17.76 18.08 -1.75
C GLY A 100 18.25 18.84 -0.54
N THR A 101 19.53 18.69 -0.19
CA THR A 101 20.12 19.28 1.02
C THR A 101 21.24 20.26 0.69
N PRO A 102 21.60 21.16 1.62
CA PRO A 102 22.78 21.99 1.43
C PRO A 102 24.02 21.18 1.06
N ALA A 103 24.93 21.82 0.32
CA ALA A 103 26.20 21.23 -0.08
C ALA A 103 26.99 20.67 1.13
N THR A 104 27.79 19.65 0.89
CA THR A 104 28.54 18.93 1.94
C THR A 104 29.40 19.86 2.79
N PHE A 105 30.13 20.81 2.17
CA PHE A 105 30.97 21.77 2.90
C PHE A 105 30.17 22.70 3.83
N VAL A 106 28.91 22.98 3.52
CA VAL A 106 27.99 23.78 4.35
C VAL A 106 27.63 23.01 5.62
N VAL A 107 27.27 21.73 5.43
CA VAL A 107 26.90 20.83 6.53
C VAL A 107 28.10 20.56 7.46
N GLU A 108 29.26 20.24 6.90
CA GLU A 108 30.51 20.01 7.64
C GLU A 108 30.95 21.25 8.41
N GLY A 109 30.86 22.42 7.78
CA GLY A 109 31.18 23.72 8.38
C GLY A 109 30.15 24.22 9.39
N LYS A 110 29.03 23.50 9.59
CA LYS A 110 27.90 23.90 10.44
C LYS A 110 27.42 25.34 10.16
N GLN A 111 27.43 25.70 8.89
CA GLN A 111 27.08 27.06 8.48
C GLN A 111 25.60 27.33 8.72
N LYS A 112 25.28 28.57 9.07
CA LYS A 112 23.88 28.99 9.27
C LYS A 112 23.25 29.32 7.92
N VAL A 113 22.32 28.46 7.48
CA VAL A 113 21.59 28.63 6.23
C VAL A 113 20.08 28.64 6.50
N HIS A 114 19.31 29.11 5.53
CA HIS A 114 17.85 29.14 5.61
C HIS A 114 17.28 27.70 5.62
N HIS A 115 16.01 27.56 5.92
CA HIS A 115 15.29 26.29 6.10
C HIS A 115 15.85 25.39 7.22
N THR A 116 16.64 25.97 8.14
CA THR A 116 17.19 25.32 9.32
C THR A 116 16.79 26.04 10.59
N THR A 117 17.10 25.46 11.74
CA THR A 117 16.95 26.12 13.06
C THR A 117 18.07 27.14 13.36
N GLY A 118 19.02 27.33 12.44
CA GLY A 118 20.12 28.30 12.56
C GLY A 118 21.20 27.95 13.59
N ASP A 119 21.25 26.71 14.05
CA ASP A 119 22.18 26.21 15.06
C ASP A 119 23.27 25.28 14.49
N GLY A 120 23.23 25.01 13.19
CA GLY A 120 24.19 24.11 12.51
C GLY A 120 23.90 22.63 12.70
N ASP A 121 22.74 22.26 13.23
CA ASP A 121 22.27 20.87 13.26
C ASP A 121 21.37 20.57 12.03
N PHE A 122 21.92 19.81 11.09
CA PHE A 122 21.23 19.39 9.86
C PHE A 122 20.55 18.02 9.98
N THR A 123 20.46 17.43 11.16
CA THR A 123 19.97 16.05 11.34
C THR A 123 18.53 15.97 11.81
N ARG A 124 17.89 17.07 12.18
CA ARG A 124 16.59 17.09 12.86
C ARG A 124 15.46 16.51 12.00
N ALA A 125 15.35 16.97 10.77
CA ALA A 125 14.30 16.50 9.88
C ALA A 125 14.50 15.02 9.49
N ALA A 126 15.73 14.60 9.22
CA ALA A 126 16.06 13.20 8.97
C ALA A 126 15.72 12.28 10.15
N LYS A 127 15.91 12.76 11.42
CA LYS A 127 15.46 12.00 12.60
C LYS A 127 13.95 11.84 12.65
N CYS A 128 13.19 12.90 12.33
CA CYS A 128 11.73 12.80 12.22
C CYS A 128 11.30 11.83 11.11
N ALA A 129 11.92 11.93 9.94
CA ALA A 129 11.66 11.00 8.83
C ALA A 129 12.02 9.55 9.18
N GLY A 130 13.00 9.33 10.05
CA GLY A 130 13.42 8.00 10.52
C GLY A 130 12.32 7.19 11.19
N GLU A 131 11.38 7.84 11.85
CA GLU A 131 10.25 7.19 12.50
C GLU A 131 9.22 6.61 11.48
N TYR A 132 9.21 7.13 10.24
CA TYR A 132 8.24 6.80 9.21
C TYR A 132 8.91 6.29 7.91
N THR A 133 10.14 5.79 8.00
CA THR A 133 10.85 5.18 6.87
C THR A 133 11.59 3.93 7.29
N VAL A 134 11.65 2.93 6.40
CA VAL A 134 12.30 1.64 6.70
C VAL A 134 13.79 1.64 6.40
N ALA A 135 14.27 2.62 5.67
CA ALA A 135 15.70 2.84 5.41
C ALA A 135 15.96 4.31 5.07
N GLN A 136 17.16 4.78 5.46
CA GLN A 136 17.65 6.13 5.15
C GLN A 136 19.04 6.06 4.55
N ALA A 137 19.38 7.04 3.70
CA ALA A 137 20.72 7.25 3.17
C ALA A 137 21.04 8.73 3.13
N VAL A 138 22.29 9.08 3.47
CA VAL A 138 22.91 10.36 3.16
C VAL A 138 23.94 10.09 2.07
N LEU A 139 23.72 10.63 0.88
CA LEU A 139 24.54 10.32 -0.29
C LEU A 139 25.84 11.12 -0.26
N SER A 140 26.90 10.44 -0.66
CA SER A 140 28.19 10.99 -1.00
C SER A 140 28.70 10.30 -2.27
N ARG A 141 29.72 10.83 -2.89
CA ARG A 141 30.33 10.20 -4.06
C ARG A 141 30.70 8.72 -3.82
N ASP A 142 31.26 8.43 -2.65
CA ASP A 142 31.82 7.10 -2.36
C ASP A 142 30.76 6.05 -2.04
N ASN A 143 29.59 6.46 -1.52
CA ASN A 143 28.54 5.54 -1.10
C ASN A 143 27.31 5.51 -2.01
N ALA A 144 27.16 6.47 -2.93
CA ALA A 144 25.92 6.71 -3.64
C ALA A 144 25.35 5.45 -4.32
N ALA A 145 26.16 4.73 -5.09
CA ALA A 145 25.67 3.55 -5.82
C ALA A 145 25.15 2.46 -4.86
N SER A 146 25.89 2.16 -3.78
CA SER A 146 25.53 1.12 -2.84
C SER A 146 24.30 1.50 -1.99
N GLU A 147 24.24 2.76 -1.54
CA GLU A 147 23.16 3.24 -0.69
C GLU A 147 21.85 3.44 -1.44
N ILE A 148 21.90 3.97 -2.67
CA ILE A 148 20.72 4.04 -3.55
C ILE A 148 20.14 2.64 -3.76
N ASP A 149 20.98 1.68 -4.17
CA ASP A 149 20.54 0.30 -4.40
C ASP A 149 19.98 -0.34 -3.14
N ARG A 150 20.60 -0.14 -1.99
CA ARG A 150 20.17 -0.66 -0.69
C ARG A 150 18.79 -0.12 -0.31
N VAL A 151 18.64 1.19 -0.33
CA VAL A 151 17.41 1.87 0.10
C VAL A 151 16.25 1.52 -0.81
N LEU A 152 16.45 1.50 -2.14
CA LEU A 152 15.41 1.12 -3.08
C LEU A 152 14.96 -0.35 -2.94
N ARG A 153 15.91 -1.27 -2.62
CA ARG A 153 15.54 -2.66 -2.31
C ARG A 153 14.68 -2.76 -1.06
N PHE A 154 14.97 -1.99 -0.01
CA PHE A 154 14.13 -1.97 1.20
C PHE A 154 12.74 -1.39 0.92
N CYS A 155 12.66 -0.29 0.15
CA CYS A 155 11.38 0.28 -0.27
C CYS A 155 10.51 -0.75 -0.98
N TRP A 156 11.09 -1.45 -1.96
CA TRP A 156 10.40 -2.48 -2.74
C TRP A 156 10.00 -3.70 -1.91
N LEU A 157 10.94 -4.22 -1.12
CA LEU A 157 10.75 -5.46 -0.35
C LEU A 157 9.68 -5.29 0.74
N LEU A 158 9.72 -4.16 1.48
CA LEU A 158 8.85 -3.93 2.62
C LEU A 158 7.59 -3.14 2.26
N LYS A 159 7.51 -2.64 1.02
CA LYS A 159 6.39 -1.80 0.55
C LYS A 159 6.12 -0.62 1.48
N ARG A 160 7.18 0.06 1.91
CA ARG A 160 7.12 1.21 2.83
C ARG A 160 8.06 2.33 2.38
N PRO A 161 7.82 3.56 2.84
CA PRO A 161 8.65 4.70 2.49
C PRO A 161 10.11 4.53 2.91
N VAL A 162 10.97 5.16 2.14
CA VAL A 162 12.41 5.32 2.41
C VAL A 162 12.82 6.76 2.21
N TYR A 163 13.99 7.12 2.73
CA TYR A 163 14.47 8.50 2.75
C TYR A 163 15.90 8.60 2.21
N ILE A 164 16.12 9.53 1.28
CA ILE A 164 17.42 9.79 0.65
C ILE A 164 17.74 11.29 0.77
N MET A 165 18.80 11.63 1.46
CA MET A 165 19.40 12.96 1.44
C MET A 165 20.40 13.05 0.30
N LEU A 166 20.16 13.98 -0.63
CA LEU A 166 21.00 14.27 -1.79
C LEU A 166 21.58 15.69 -1.65
N PRO A 167 22.86 15.84 -1.20
CA PRO A 167 23.51 17.12 -1.16
C PRO A 167 23.64 17.74 -2.56
N SER A 168 23.43 19.05 -2.69
CA SER A 168 23.40 19.75 -3.97
C SER A 168 24.70 19.60 -4.76
N ASP A 169 25.86 19.60 -4.09
CA ASP A 169 27.17 19.37 -4.72
C ASP A 169 27.41 17.90 -5.11
N VAL A 170 26.72 16.93 -4.49
CA VAL A 170 26.88 15.50 -4.79
C VAL A 170 26.06 15.07 -6.01
N ALA A 171 24.96 15.71 -6.32
CA ALA A 171 24.07 15.32 -7.41
C ALA A 171 24.80 15.19 -8.76
N TYR A 172 25.78 16.07 -9.03
CA TYR A 172 26.58 16.09 -10.28
C TYR A 172 27.93 15.39 -10.17
N GLU A 173 28.30 14.87 -9.00
CA GLU A 173 29.53 14.12 -8.88
C GLU A 173 29.50 12.85 -9.73
N THR A 174 30.59 12.61 -10.45
CA THR A 174 30.74 11.43 -11.31
C THR A 174 31.16 10.22 -10.51
N ILE A 175 30.45 9.11 -10.70
CA ILE A 175 30.71 7.82 -10.06
C ILE A 175 30.85 6.70 -11.08
N GLU A 176 31.55 5.64 -10.69
CA GLU A 176 31.46 4.35 -11.34
C GLU A 176 30.30 3.54 -10.71
N ALA A 177 29.30 3.21 -11.50
CA ALA A 177 28.11 2.55 -11.02
C ALA A 177 27.82 1.23 -11.77
N PRO A 178 27.12 0.26 -11.14
CA PRO A 178 26.70 -0.95 -11.83
C PRO A 178 25.86 -0.63 -13.06
N ALA A 179 26.19 -1.27 -14.21
CA ALA A 179 25.41 -1.18 -15.43
C ALA A 179 24.19 -2.11 -15.42
N GLU A 180 24.28 -3.19 -14.66
CA GLU A 180 23.22 -4.18 -14.53
C GLU A 180 21.97 -3.58 -13.86
N PRO A 181 20.77 -3.97 -14.29
CA PRO A 181 19.53 -3.56 -13.64
C PRO A 181 19.50 -3.90 -12.16
N LEU A 182 18.77 -3.10 -11.38
CA LEU A 182 18.61 -3.34 -9.95
C LEU A 182 17.87 -4.66 -9.70
N ALA A 183 18.58 -5.62 -9.11
CA ALA A 183 17.93 -6.87 -8.68
C ALA A 183 17.01 -6.58 -7.48
N LEU A 184 15.70 -6.66 -7.71
CA LEU A 184 14.70 -6.51 -6.67
C LEU A 184 14.51 -7.83 -5.92
N LEU A 185 14.39 -7.72 -4.60
CA LEU A 185 14.15 -8.87 -3.73
C LEU A 185 12.65 -9.01 -3.48
N GLU A 186 12.18 -10.25 -3.46
CA GLU A 186 10.84 -10.59 -2.98
C GLU A 186 10.95 -11.27 -1.61
N PRO A 187 9.92 -11.12 -0.74
CA PRO A 187 9.87 -11.90 0.49
C PRO A 187 9.94 -13.40 0.18
N SER A 188 10.86 -14.09 0.83
CA SER A 188 11.04 -15.54 0.68
C SER A 188 10.87 -16.25 2.02
N SER A 189 10.50 -17.51 1.97
CA SER A 189 10.26 -18.31 3.17
C SER A 189 11.49 -19.14 3.56
N ASP A 190 11.66 -19.33 4.87
CA ASP A 190 12.46 -20.43 5.40
C ASP A 190 11.78 -21.76 5.02
N PRO A 191 12.44 -22.66 4.29
CA PRO A 191 11.81 -23.88 3.78
C PRO A 191 11.24 -24.79 4.88
N ARG A 192 11.92 -24.89 6.03
CA ARG A 192 11.48 -25.74 7.15
C ARG A 192 10.26 -25.16 7.84
N LYS A 193 10.22 -23.83 7.99
CA LYS A 193 9.07 -23.14 8.59
C LYS A 193 7.86 -23.19 7.67
N LEU A 194 8.06 -23.02 6.36
CA LEU A 194 7.01 -23.15 5.36
C LEU A 194 6.41 -24.57 5.35
N GLU A 195 7.23 -25.61 5.41
CA GLU A 195 6.77 -27.00 5.47
C GLU A 195 5.91 -27.26 6.73
N ARG A 196 6.37 -26.77 7.90
CA ARG A 196 5.61 -26.89 9.16
C ARG A 196 4.29 -26.12 9.08
N PHE A 197 4.32 -24.89 8.58
CA PHE A 197 3.11 -24.09 8.34
C PHE A 197 2.13 -24.82 7.42
N ALA A 198 2.59 -25.29 6.27
CA ALA A 198 1.76 -25.97 5.28
C ALA A 198 1.13 -27.25 5.82
N GLY A 199 1.87 -28.02 6.61
CA GLY A 199 1.37 -29.21 7.31
C GLY A 199 0.23 -28.88 8.26
N GLN A 200 0.46 -27.96 9.20
CA GLN A 200 -0.54 -27.55 10.19
C GLN A 200 -1.76 -26.88 9.53
N ALA A 201 -1.55 -25.98 8.56
CA ALA A 201 -2.63 -25.32 7.85
C ALA A 201 -3.53 -26.30 7.10
N ARG A 202 -2.94 -27.33 6.46
CA ARG A 202 -3.68 -28.42 5.82
C ARG A 202 -4.55 -29.17 6.80
N ASP A 203 -4.03 -29.50 7.98
CA ASP A 203 -4.77 -30.24 9.00
C ASP A 203 -5.94 -29.41 9.54
N VAL A 204 -5.72 -28.11 9.82
CA VAL A 204 -6.79 -27.17 10.22
C VAL A 204 -7.87 -27.07 9.15
N LEU A 205 -7.49 -26.85 7.89
CA LEU A 205 -8.43 -26.75 6.78
C LEU A 205 -9.24 -28.04 6.56
N ARG A 206 -8.62 -29.21 6.73
CA ARG A 206 -9.30 -30.50 6.61
C ARG A 206 -10.29 -30.72 7.73
N ALA A 207 -9.95 -30.34 8.95
CA ALA A 207 -10.82 -30.48 10.13
C ALA A 207 -11.99 -29.50 10.11
N ALA A 208 -11.84 -28.31 9.54
CA ALA A 208 -12.87 -27.30 9.45
C ALA A 208 -14.10 -27.79 8.66
N ARG A 209 -15.30 -27.55 9.14
CA ARG A 209 -16.56 -27.78 8.40
C ARG A 209 -16.89 -26.61 7.47
N SER A 210 -16.52 -25.40 7.87
CA SER A 210 -16.70 -24.18 7.11
C SER A 210 -15.39 -23.39 7.06
N VAL A 211 -15.13 -22.77 5.90
CA VAL A 211 -13.99 -21.89 5.66
C VAL A 211 -14.51 -20.58 5.11
N ALA A 212 -13.96 -19.46 5.54
CA ALA A 212 -14.19 -18.14 4.96
C ALA A 212 -12.86 -17.43 4.70
N LEU A 213 -12.85 -16.50 3.77
CA LEU A 213 -11.67 -15.72 3.39
C LEU A 213 -11.95 -14.24 3.60
N LEU A 214 -11.07 -13.58 4.37
CA LEU A 214 -11.10 -12.15 4.62
C LEU A 214 -9.83 -11.50 4.04
N ILE A 215 -10.02 -10.48 3.20
CA ILE A 215 -8.96 -9.83 2.44
C ILE A 215 -8.65 -8.46 3.03
N GLY A 216 -7.36 -8.19 3.23
CA GLY A 216 -6.82 -6.88 3.55
C GLY A 216 -6.00 -6.28 2.39
N PRO A 217 -5.50 -5.04 2.53
CA PRO A 217 -4.84 -4.31 1.46
C PRO A 217 -3.46 -4.86 1.08
N GLU A 218 -2.77 -5.59 1.96
CA GLU A 218 -1.41 -6.08 1.69
C GLU A 218 -1.35 -7.02 0.48
N ILE A 219 -2.44 -7.76 0.17
CA ILE A 219 -2.49 -8.66 -0.98
C ILE A 219 -2.29 -7.92 -2.30
N ASP A 220 -2.84 -6.73 -2.42
CA ASP A 220 -2.70 -5.86 -3.59
C ASP A 220 -1.28 -5.27 -3.67
N ARG A 221 -0.71 -4.84 -2.54
CA ARG A 221 0.65 -4.29 -2.46
C ARG A 221 1.71 -5.26 -2.98
N TYR A 222 1.50 -6.56 -2.80
CA TYR A 222 2.43 -7.60 -3.25
C TYR A 222 1.97 -8.30 -4.54
N HIS A 223 0.95 -7.77 -5.24
CA HIS A 223 0.43 -8.28 -6.51
C HIS A 223 0.02 -9.76 -6.47
N LEU A 224 -0.57 -10.21 -5.36
CA LEU A 224 -0.93 -11.60 -5.13
C LEU A 224 -2.42 -11.91 -5.33
N THR A 225 -3.20 -10.95 -5.84
CA THR A 225 -4.67 -11.08 -6.04
C THR A 225 -5.03 -12.29 -6.89
N GLY A 226 -4.27 -12.58 -7.95
CA GLY A 226 -4.50 -13.76 -8.79
C GLY A 226 -4.33 -15.08 -8.03
N ARG A 227 -3.33 -15.17 -7.13
CA ARG A 227 -3.11 -16.36 -6.28
C ARG A 227 -4.19 -16.51 -5.21
N LEU A 228 -4.63 -15.39 -4.67
CA LEU A 228 -5.73 -15.37 -3.71
C LEU A 228 -7.03 -15.87 -4.34
N ARG A 229 -7.34 -15.42 -5.56
CA ARG A 229 -8.51 -15.88 -6.31
C ARG A 229 -8.43 -17.39 -6.59
N GLU A 230 -7.29 -17.88 -7.05
CA GLU A 230 -7.07 -19.33 -7.24
C GLU A 230 -7.34 -20.12 -5.95
N LEU A 231 -6.89 -19.62 -4.80
CA LEU A 231 -7.13 -20.25 -3.50
C LEU A 231 -8.63 -20.26 -3.16
N ALA A 232 -9.32 -19.11 -3.31
CA ALA A 232 -10.75 -19.01 -3.04
C ALA A 232 -11.56 -19.98 -3.90
N GLU A 233 -11.30 -20.03 -5.21
CA GLU A 233 -11.96 -20.92 -6.15
C GLU A 233 -11.72 -22.40 -5.82
N LYS A 234 -10.49 -22.78 -5.46
CA LYS A 234 -10.16 -24.16 -5.09
C LYS A 234 -10.83 -24.61 -3.81
N ILE A 235 -10.87 -23.74 -2.80
CA ILE A 235 -11.55 -24.06 -1.54
C ILE A 235 -13.06 -24.03 -1.75
N GLY A 236 -13.60 -23.11 -2.53
CA GLY A 236 -15.05 -22.91 -2.73
C GLY A 236 -15.70 -22.13 -1.58
N CYS A 237 -14.94 -21.26 -0.90
CA CYS A 237 -15.39 -20.53 0.29
C CYS A 237 -15.91 -19.12 -0.02
N PRO A 238 -16.75 -18.51 0.85
CA PRO A 238 -17.12 -17.12 0.74
C PRO A 238 -15.92 -16.21 0.98
N VAL A 239 -15.91 -15.09 0.25
CA VAL A 239 -14.86 -14.07 0.27
C VAL A 239 -15.45 -12.72 0.68
N ALA A 240 -14.87 -12.10 1.71
CA ALA A 240 -15.15 -10.73 2.09
C ALA A 240 -13.85 -9.90 2.11
N CYS A 241 -13.97 -8.59 2.03
CA CYS A 241 -12.82 -7.68 2.15
C CYS A 241 -13.02 -6.68 3.29
N LEU A 242 -11.90 -6.23 3.87
CA LEU A 242 -11.90 -5.01 4.69
C LEU A 242 -12.17 -3.79 3.81
N SER A 243 -12.70 -2.71 4.38
CA SER A 243 -13.05 -1.50 3.62
C SER A 243 -11.87 -0.90 2.86
N ASN A 244 -10.65 -0.95 3.44
CA ASN A 244 -9.41 -0.50 2.78
C ASN A 244 -8.84 -1.47 1.72
N ALA A 245 -9.49 -2.63 1.54
CA ALA A 245 -9.18 -3.60 0.48
C ALA A 245 -10.30 -3.73 -0.57
N LYS A 246 -11.21 -2.75 -0.62
CA LYS A 246 -12.33 -2.74 -1.57
C LYS A 246 -11.84 -2.70 -3.01
N GLY A 247 -12.41 -3.58 -3.86
CA GLY A 247 -12.02 -3.74 -5.26
C GLY A 247 -10.73 -4.54 -5.50
N VAL A 248 -10.06 -5.02 -4.45
CA VAL A 248 -8.91 -5.94 -4.57
C VAL A 248 -9.34 -7.30 -5.10
N PHE A 249 -10.50 -7.77 -4.69
CA PHE A 249 -11.13 -8.97 -5.25
C PHE A 249 -12.31 -8.55 -6.13
N PRO A 250 -12.55 -9.20 -7.30
CA PRO A 250 -13.69 -8.85 -8.15
C PRO A 250 -15.02 -8.96 -7.40
N GLU A 251 -15.77 -7.86 -7.30
CA GLU A 251 -17.02 -7.82 -6.53
C GLU A 251 -18.18 -8.49 -7.26
N ASP A 252 -18.04 -8.72 -8.55
CA ASP A 252 -18.95 -9.49 -9.39
C ASP A 252 -18.71 -11.01 -9.34
N HIS A 253 -17.66 -11.47 -8.63
CA HIS A 253 -17.34 -12.88 -8.49
C HIS A 253 -18.38 -13.61 -7.63
N ASP A 254 -18.77 -14.84 -8.02
CA ASP A 254 -19.80 -15.64 -7.35
C ASP A 254 -19.48 -15.98 -5.87
N GLN A 255 -18.24 -15.89 -5.46
CA GLN A 255 -17.83 -16.11 -4.07
C GLN A 255 -17.76 -14.82 -3.25
N PHE A 256 -17.83 -13.63 -3.87
CA PHE A 256 -17.74 -12.37 -3.14
C PHE A 256 -19.05 -12.05 -2.44
N ILE A 257 -18.96 -11.89 -1.11
CA ILE A 257 -20.14 -11.65 -0.27
C ILE A 257 -20.24 -10.22 0.26
N GLY A 258 -19.22 -9.39 0.13
CA GLY A 258 -19.25 -7.96 0.51
C GLY A 258 -18.13 -7.53 1.43
N GLY A 259 -18.25 -6.30 1.96
CA GLY A 259 -17.32 -5.71 2.91
C GLY A 259 -17.58 -6.18 4.34
N TYR A 260 -16.49 -6.41 5.10
CA TYR A 260 -16.55 -6.73 6.51
C TYR A 260 -16.02 -5.55 7.35
N ALA A 261 -16.80 -5.11 8.33
CA ALA A 261 -16.47 -4.03 9.28
C ALA A 261 -17.05 -4.33 10.69
N GLY A 262 -16.82 -5.54 11.21
CA GLY A 262 -17.36 -5.95 12.49
C GLY A 262 -18.89 -5.86 12.56
N ARG A 263 -19.44 -5.24 13.61
CA ARG A 263 -20.90 -5.08 13.80
C ARG A 263 -21.59 -4.19 12.75
N LEU A 264 -20.82 -3.39 12.00
CA LEU A 264 -21.35 -2.53 10.93
C LEU A 264 -21.55 -3.29 9.64
N SER A 265 -21.04 -4.52 9.51
CA SER A 265 -21.22 -5.36 8.34
C SER A 265 -22.69 -5.76 8.15
N ASP A 266 -23.04 -6.03 6.88
CA ASP A 266 -24.24 -6.82 6.58
C ASP A 266 -24.24 -8.13 7.40
N THR A 267 -25.40 -8.52 7.91
CA THR A 267 -25.53 -9.68 8.81
C THR A 267 -25.00 -10.96 8.16
N TYR A 268 -25.28 -11.17 6.88
CA TYR A 268 -24.80 -12.35 6.17
C TYR A 268 -23.27 -12.38 6.06
N VAL A 269 -22.63 -11.24 5.76
CA VAL A 269 -21.17 -11.12 5.71
C VAL A 269 -20.58 -11.38 7.10
N ARG A 270 -21.13 -10.75 8.11
CA ARG A 270 -20.65 -10.89 9.49
C ARG A 270 -20.74 -12.34 9.97
N GLU A 271 -21.87 -13.00 9.77
CA GLU A 271 -22.06 -14.39 10.18
C GLU A 271 -21.12 -15.34 9.40
N ALA A 272 -20.90 -15.12 8.11
CA ALA A 272 -20.01 -15.93 7.31
C ALA A 272 -18.53 -15.83 7.78
N ILE A 273 -18.10 -14.65 8.22
CA ILE A 273 -16.73 -14.42 8.69
C ILE A 273 -16.54 -14.84 10.14
N GLU A 274 -17.41 -14.43 11.05
CA GLU A 274 -17.23 -14.64 12.49
C GLU A 274 -17.55 -16.08 12.94
N ASN A 275 -18.42 -16.79 12.23
CA ASN A 275 -18.81 -18.17 12.57
C ASN A 275 -18.06 -19.25 11.77
N ALA A 276 -17.13 -18.88 10.90
CA ALA A 276 -16.33 -19.85 10.18
C ALA A 276 -15.49 -20.72 11.14
N ASP A 277 -15.45 -22.03 10.91
CA ASP A 277 -14.57 -22.92 11.68
C ASP A 277 -13.09 -22.64 11.39
N CYS A 278 -12.78 -22.12 10.19
CA CYS A 278 -11.46 -21.63 9.81
C CYS A 278 -11.61 -20.33 9.00
N LEU A 279 -11.03 -19.23 9.49
CA LEU A 279 -10.93 -17.97 8.80
C LEU A 279 -9.53 -17.81 8.19
N LEU A 280 -9.45 -17.69 6.87
CA LEU A 280 -8.24 -17.28 6.18
C LEU A 280 -8.20 -15.75 6.13
N ALA A 281 -7.36 -15.12 6.95
CA ALA A 281 -7.16 -13.67 7.00
C ALA A 281 -5.88 -13.32 6.23
N VAL A 282 -6.01 -12.74 5.04
CA VAL A 282 -4.88 -12.53 4.13
C VAL A 282 -4.60 -11.05 3.94
N GLY A 283 -3.43 -10.62 4.39
CA GLY A 283 -3.00 -9.23 4.31
C GLY A 283 -3.88 -8.27 5.10
N THR A 284 -4.50 -8.73 6.18
CA THR A 284 -5.45 -7.97 6.99
C THR A 284 -4.76 -7.26 8.14
N GLN A 285 -5.17 -6.02 8.41
CA GLN A 285 -4.84 -5.28 9.62
C GLN A 285 -6.15 -4.81 10.25
N PHE A 286 -6.38 -5.20 11.52
CA PHE A 286 -7.59 -4.84 12.24
C PHE A 286 -7.38 -3.55 13.02
N THR A 287 -7.72 -2.42 12.41
CA THR A 287 -7.79 -1.11 13.07
C THR A 287 -9.22 -0.83 13.53
N ASP A 288 -9.41 0.19 14.34
CA ASP A 288 -10.72 0.67 14.76
C ASP A 288 -11.62 1.05 13.59
N SER A 289 -11.05 1.72 12.59
CA SER A 289 -11.77 2.22 11.42
C SER A 289 -12.32 1.09 10.54
N VAL A 290 -11.52 0.05 10.27
CA VAL A 290 -11.94 -1.07 9.40
C VAL A 290 -12.77 -2.13 10.14
N THR A 291 -12.82 -2.07 11.47
CA THR A 291 -13.56 -3.05 12.31
C THR A 291 -14.79 -2.46 13.01
N GLY A 292 -15.16 -1.21 12.68
CA GLY A 292 -16.28 -0.53 13.33
C GLY A 292 -16.06 -0.38 14.84
N GLY A 293 -14.89 0.14 15.24
CA GLY A 293 -14.53 0.37 16.65
C GLY A 293 -14.17 -0.92 17.39
N PHE A 294 -13.36 -1.80 16.78
CA PHE A 294 -12.95 -3.10 17.35
C PHE A 294 -14.13 -4.01 17.70
N SER A 295 -15.20 -3.94 16.90
CA SER A 295 -16.44 -4.66 17.16
C SER A 295 -16.49 -6.07 16.54
N GLN A 296 -15.41 -6.52 15.92
CA GLN A 296 -15.28 -7.89 15.37
C GLN A 296 -15.35 -8.93 16.49
N ASN A 297 -16.03 -10.04 16.23
CA ASN A 297 -16.12 -11.19 17.14
C ASN A 297 -15.48 -12.43 16.49
N ILE A 298 -14.20 -12.30 16.13
CA ILE A 298 -13.41 -13.36 15.50
C ILE A 298 -12.62 -14.08 16.59
N ASP A 299 -12.78 -15.41 16.68
CA ASP A 299 -11.99 -16.26 17.57
C ASP A 299 -10.57 -16.45 16.96
N PRO A 300 -9.51 -15.90 17.61
CA PRO A 300 -8.15 -15.99 17.07
C PRO A 300 -7.68 -17.44 16.86
N SER A 301 -8.16 -18.39 17.65
CA SER A 301 -7.77 -19.80 17.55
C SER A 301 -8.19 -20.46 16.23
N ARG A 302 -9.15 -19.86 15.52
CA ARG A 302 -9.68 -20.33 14.22
C ARG A 302 -9.06 -19.61 13.01
N VAL A 303 -8.11 -18.71 13.25
CA VAL A 303 -7.55 -17.86 12.18
C VAL A 303 -6.25 -18.45 11.64
N ILE A 304 -6.16 -18.53 10.32
CA ILE A 304 -4.90 -18.64 9.58
C ILE A 304 -4.63 -17.26 8.99
N ALA A 305 -3.66 -16.54 9.55
CA ALA A 305 -3.28 -15.20 9.12
C ALA A 305 -2.04 -15.24 8.23
N LEU A 306 -2.08 -14.53 7.10
CA LEU A 306 -0.96 -14.40 6.18
C LEU A 306 -0.60 -12.92 6.02
N HIS A 307 0.67 -12.60 6.30
CA HIS A 307 1.27 -11.29 6.12
C HIS A 307 2.50 -11.37 5.20
N PRO A 308 3.03 -10.27 4.68
CA PRO A 308 4.08 -10.28 3.68
C PRO A 308 5.29 -11.16 4.00
N THR A 309 5.73 -11.19 5.28
CA THR A 309 6.93 -11.91 5.73
C THR A 309 6.67 -12.89 6.88
N ALA A 310 5.42 -13.08 7.27
CA ALA A 310 5.04 -13.95 8.37
C ALA A 310 3.66 -14.57 8.14
N ALA A 311 3.43 -15.72 8.76
CA ALA A 311 2.12 -16.34 8.85
C ALA A 311 1.82 -16.75 10.31
N ALA A 312 0.55 -16.97 10.63
CA ALA A 312 0.13 -17.48 11.93
C ALA A 312 -1.03 -18.47 11.78
N ILE A 313 -1.13 -19.42 12.70
CA ILE A 313 -2.27 -20.33 12.86
C ILE A 313 -2.65 -20.33 14.33
N GLY A 314 -3.77 -19.72 14.66
CA GLY A 314 -4.10 -19.43 16.05
C GLY A 314 -2.95 -18.68 16.72
N ASP A 315 -2.50 -19.17 17.87
CA ASP A 315 -1.39 -18.57 18.63
C ASP A 315 0.01 -18.92 18.07
N THR A 316 0.10 -19.84 17.09
CA THR A 316 1.38 -20.27 16.53
C THR A 316 1.86 -19.32 15.45
N GLN A 317 3.01 -18.68 15.68
CA GLN A 317 3.63 -17.74 14.75
C GLN A 317 4.70 -18.43 13.87
N TYR A 318 4.71 -18.07 12.60
CA TYR A 318 5.68 -18.51 11.59
C TYR A 318 6.38 -17.31 10.97
N ALA A 319 7.35 -16.72 11.70
CA ALA A 319 8.23 -15.70 11.15
C ALA A 319 9.05 -16.26 9.98
N HIS A 320 9.30 -15.44 8.95
CA HIS A 320 9.97 -15.83 7.71
C HIS A 320 9.19 -16.90 6.91
N VAL A 321 7.87 -16.80 6.90
CA VAL A 321 6.99 -17.47 5.93
C VAL A 321 6.32 -16.36 5.12
N SER A 322 6.66 -16.25 3.84
CA SER A 322 6.11 -15.21 2.97
C SER A 322 4.65 -15.50 2.61
N MET A 323 3.87 -14.45 2.46
CA MET A 323 2.47 -14.56 2.03
C MET A 323 2.34 -15.29 0.69
N LYS A 324 3.25 -15.02 -0.25
CA LYS A 324 3.31 -15.68 -1.56
C LYS A 324 3.45 -17.20 -1.43
N ASP A 325 4.46 -17.64 -0.67
CA ASP A 325 4.73 -19.07 -0.51
C ASP A 325 3.64 -19.76 0.32
N ALA A 326 3.12 -19.07 1.33
CA ALA A 326 2.00 -19.57 2.14
C ALA A 326 0.73 -19.78 1.28
N LEU A 327 0.37 -18.81 0.41
CA LEU A 327 -0.74 -18.97 -0.53
C LEU A 327 -0.53 -20.17 -1.46
N LEU A 328 0.67 -20.34 -2.03
CA LEU A 328 0.99 -21.50 -2.87
C LEU A 328 0.88 -22.82 -2.11
N ALA A 329 1.33 -22.83 -0.87
CA ALA A 329 1.21 -24.01 0.00
C ALA A 329 -0.25 -24.37 0.28
N LEU A 330 -1.10 -23.35 0.58
CA LEU A 330 -2.54 -23.55 0.81
C LEU A 330 -3.26 -24.04 -0.46
N VAL A 331 -2.97 -23.45 -1.62
CA VAL A 331 -3.48 -23.90 -2.92
C VAL A 331 -3.15 -25.38 -3.16
N SER A 332 -1.94 -25.81 -2.76
CA SER A 332 -1.45 -27.19 -2.94
C SER A 332 -2.06 -28.19 -1.97
N THR A 333 -2.80 -27.76 -0.94
CA THR A 333 -3.44 -28.70 0.02
C THR A 333 -4.50 -29.57 -0.60
N GLY A 334 -5.10 -29.15 -1.72
CA GLY A 334 -6.22 -29.82 -2.37
C GLY A 334 -7.50 -29.85 -1.55
N VAL A 335 -7.60 -29.03 -0.51
CA VAL A 335 -8.80 -28.95 0.32
C VAL A 335 -9.90 -28.22 -0.45
N HIS A 336 -11.08 -28.85 -0.53
CA HIS A 336 -12.27 -28.28 -1.13
C HIS A 336 -13.41 -28.30 -0.09
N LYS A 337 -13.95 -27.13 0.21
CA LYS A 337 -15.01 -26.90 1.21
C LYS A 337 -16.09 -26.00 0.63
N PRO A 338 -16.84 -26.47 -0.39
CA PRO A 338 -17.83 -25.64 -1.04
C PRO A 338 -18.92 -25.22 -0.06
N ALA A 339 -19.23 -23.93 -0.04
CA ALA A 339 -20.29 -23.35 0.76
C ALA A 339 -21.47 -22.95 -0.13
N ALA A 340 -22.68 -22.93 0.44
CA ALA A 340 -23.82 -22.28 -0.21
C ALA A 340 -23.62 -20.76 -0.09
N ILE A 341 -23.17 -20.13 -1.16
CA ILE A 341 -22.84 -18.70 -1.20
C ILE A 341 -23.98 -17.94 -1.86
N THR A 342 -24.40 -16.83 -1.23
CA THR A 342 -25.26 -15.84 -1.88
C THR A 342 -24.40 -14.61 -2.23
N PRO A 343 -23.98 -14.45 -3.51
CA PRO A 343 -23.11 -13.37 -3.94
C PRO A 343 -23.69 -11.99 -3.65
N LEU A 344 -22.83 -11.00 -3.46
CA LEU A 344 -23.22 -9.61 -3.16
C LEU A 344 -24.22 -9.06 -4.19
N LEU A 345 -23.92 -9.22 -5.47
CA LEU A 345 -24.78 -8.70 -6.55
C LEU A 345 -26.18 -9.35 -6.56
N ARG A 346 -26.29 -10.66 -6.28
CA ARG A 346 -27.61 -11.33 -6.21
C ARG A 346 -28.46 -10.82 -5.06
N ARG A 347 -27.86 -10.47 -3.92
CA ARG A 347 -28.61 -9.94 -2.75
C ARG A 347 -29.19 -8.55 -3.02
N ARG A 348 -28.49 -7.73 -3.82
CA ARG A 348 -28.94 -6.36 -4.11
C ARG A 348 -29.94 -6.26 -5.28
N VAL A 349 -29.91 -7.19 -6.23
CA VAL A 349 -30.85 -7.22 -7.36
C VAL A 349 -32.28 -7.62 -6.93
N THR A 350 -32.44 -8.41 -5.87
CA THR A 350 -33.75 -8.83 -5.37
C THR A 350 -34.50 -7.77 -4.57
N GLY A 351 -33.90 -6.61 -4.30
CA GLY A 351 -34.46 -5.57 -3.40
C GLY A 351 -34.96 -4.28 -4.05
N GLN A 352 -34.77 -4.05 -5.36
CA GLN A 352 -35.14 -2.77 -5.97
C GLN A 352 -35.77 -2.92 -7.36
N GLU A 353 -37.10 -3.00 -7.40
CA GLU A 353 -37.81 -2.43 -8.54
C GLU A 353 -37.56 -0.92 -8.52
N ARG A 354 -36.85 -0.40 -9.54
CA ARG A 354 -36.62 1.03 -9.70
C ARG A 354 -37.95 1.74 -9.88
N ALA A 355 -38.44 2.38 -8.81
CA ALA A 355 -39.53 3.33 -8.94
C ALA A 355 -39.12 4.49 -9.88
N PRO A 356 -40.01 4.98 -10.75
CA PRO A 356 -39.69 6.07 -11.68
C PRO A 356 -39.21 7.29 -10.90
N VAL A 357 -38.10 7.89 -11.36
CA VAL A 357 -37.43 9.04 -10.77
C VAL A 357 -38.38 10.24 -10.79
N ARG A 358 -39.04 10.53 -9.68
CA ARG A 358 -39.67 11.84 -9.47
C ARG A 358 -38.60 12.85 -9.08
N PRO A 359 -38.71 14.15 -9.48
CA PRO A 359 -37.83 15.18 -8.99
C PRO A 359 -38.02 15.29 -7.46
N ALA A 360 -37.11 14.70 -6.71
CA ALA A 360 -37.11 14.67 -5.25
C ALA A 360 -35.83 15.31 -4.74
N ARG A 361 -35.88 15.82 -3.50
CA ARG A 361 -34.71 16.37 -2.82
C ARG A 361 -33.56 15.34 -2.86
N LEU A 362 -32.34 15.80 -3.13
CA LEU A 362 -31.16 14.97 -3.05
C LEU A 362 -30.91 14.57 -1.58
N VAL A 363 -30.93 13.27 -1.31
CA VAL A 363 -30.56 12.63 -0.04
C VAL A 363 -29.40 11.67 -0.27
N GLN A 364 -28.71 11.26 0.78
CA GLN A 364 -27.52 10.39 0.63
C GLN A 364 -27.83 9.09 -0.10
N GLU A 365 -28.90 8.38 0.28
CA GLU A 365 -29.26 7.12 -0.35
C GLU A 365 -29.41 7.26 -1.88
N ARG A 366 -30.09 8.33 -2.31
CA ARG A 366 -30.26 8.61 -3.74
C ARG A 366 -28.95 9.00 -4.43
N PHE A 367 -28.07 9.71 -3.74
CA PHE A 367 -26.74 10.03 -4.28
C PHE A 367 -25.94 8.77 -4.54
N TRP A 368 -25.89 7.83 -3.59
CA TRP A 368 -25.17 6.58 -3.74
C TRP A 368 -25.77 5.68 -4.84
N GLU A 369 -27.08 5.61 -4.96
CA GLU A 369 -27.76 4.90 -6.06
C GLU A 369 -27.35 5.46 -7.42
N GLN A 370 -27.33 6.77 -7.56
CA GLN A 370 -26.93 7.43 -8.81
C GLN A 370 -25.44 7.25 -9.10
N LEU A 371 -24.58 7.36 -8.10
CA LEU A 371 -23.16 7.11 -8.26
C LEU A 371 -22.89 5.67 -8.70
N GLN A 372 -23.55 4.69 -8.10
CA GLN A 372 -23.43 3.30 -8.51
C GLN A 372 -23.85 3.10 -9.98
N ALA A 373 -24.94 3.75 -10.41
CA ALA A 373 -25.42 3.68 -11.79
C ALA A 373 -24.51 4.42 -12.79
N PHE A 374 -23.66 5.33 -12.31
CA PHE A 374 -22.72 6.10 -13.12
C PHE A 374 -21.38 5.35 -13.32
N LEU A 375 -20.98 4.48 -12.39
CA LEU A 375 -19.73 3.76 -12.48
C LEU A 375 -19.71 2.78 -13.65
N GLU A 376 -18.61 2.79 -14.40
CA GLU A 376 -18.33 1.90 -15.50
C GLU A 376 -17.25 0.87 -15.16
N PRO A 377 -17.17 -0.28 -15.86
CA PRO A 377 -16.11 -1.25 -15.66
C PRO A 377 -14.71 -0.61 -15.83
N GLY A 378 -13.83 -0.87 -14.86
CA GLY A 378 -12.47 -0.35 -14.87
C GLY A 378 -12.28 1.01 -14.20
N ASP A 379 -13.33 1.65 -13.70
CA ASP A 379 -13.21 2.93 -12.99
C ASP A 379 -12.40 2.80 -11.70
N VAL A 380 -11.70 3.90 -11.37
CA VAL A 380 -11.01 4.06 -10.10
C VAL A 380 -11.79 5.05 -9.23
N VAL A 381 -12.39 4.57 -8.15
CA VAL A 381 -13.12 5.40 -7.20
C VAL A 381 -12.16 5.91 -6.13
N ILE A 382 -11.99 7.22 -6.07
CA ILE A 382 -11.18 7.88 -5.02
C ILE A 382 -12.16 8.61 -4.11
N ALA A 383 -12.17 8.22 -2.84
CA ALA A 383 -13.02 8.83 -1.83
C ALA A 383 -12.17 9.34 -0.67
N ASP A 384 -12.42 10.59 -0.28
CA ASP A 384 -11.84 11.16 0.93
C ASP A 384 -12.50 10.58 2.18
N GLN A 385 -11.78 10.56 3.29
CA GLN A 385 -12.28 10.03 4.55
C GLN A 385 -13.55 10.76 5.01
N GLY A 386 -14.43 10.05 5.69
CA GLY A 386 -15.73 10.54 6.14
C GLY A 386 -16.89 9.87 5.43
N THR A 387 -17.99 10.57 5.25
CA THR A 387 -19.21 10.02 4.64
C THR A 387 -19.01 9.55 3.22
N SER A 388 -18.09 10.17 2.47
CA SER A 388 -17.73 9.77 1.11
C SER A 388 -17.15 8.36 1.08
N TYR A 389 -16.15 8.11 1.92
CA TYR A 389 -15.50 6.81 2.00
C TYR A 389 -16.45 5.71 2.47
N TYR A 390 -17.17 5.94 3.57
CA TYR A 390 -18.08 4.93 4.11
C TYR A 390 -19.24 4.63 3.15
N GLY A 391 -19.76 5.64 2.46
CA GLY A 391 -20.78 5.42 1.43
C GLY A 391 -20.24 4.64 0.24
N CYS A 392 -19.03 4.96 -0.25
CA CYS A 392 -18.38 4.20 -1.31
C CYS A 392 -18.07 2.75 -0.89
N ALA A 393 -17.72 2.53 0.38
CA ALA A 393 -17.40 1.18 0.89
C ALA A 393 -18.59 0.21 0.77
N GLU A 394 -19.82 0.72 0.79
CA GLU A 394 -21.04 -0.08 0.68
C GLU A 394 -21.50 -0.30 -0.77
N LEU A 395 -20.99 0.48 -1.74
CA LEU A 395 -21.40 0.34 -3.14
C LEU A 395 -20.79 -0.93 -3.76
N PRO A 396 -21.55 -1.78 -4.44
CA PRO A 396 -20.99 -2.80 -5.31
C PRO A 396 -20.24 -2.16 -6.47
N LEU A 397 -18.99 -2.57 -6.67
CA LEU A 397 -18.18 -2.07 -7.78
C LEU A 397 -18.40 -2.91 -9.04
N PRO A 398 -18.54 -2.29 -10.24
CA PRO A 398 -18.51 -3.00 -11.52
C PRO A 398 -17.18 -3.77 -11.73
N HIS A 399 -17.16 -4.65 -12.72
CA HIS A 399 -15.98 -5.45 -13.05
C HIS A 399 -14.72 -4.60 -13.26
N GLY A 400 -13.63 -4.99 -12.60
CA GLY A 400 -12.34 -4.31 -12.75
C GLY A 400 -12.23 -2.95 -12.06
N CYS A 401 -13.30 -2.44 -11.44
CA CYS A 401 -13.22 -1.22 -10.64
C CYS A 401 -12.43 -1.45 -9.37
N THR A 402 -11.73 -0.39 -8.93
CA THR A 402 -11.02 -0.38 -7.66
C THR A 402 -11.44 0.84 -6.84
N SER A 403 -11.43 0.71 -5.52
CA SER A 403 -11.65 1.84 -4.63
C SER A 403 -10.38 2.16 -3.86
N ARG A 404 -10.06 3.43 -3.74
CA ARG A 404 -8.91 3.94 -2.99
C ARG A 404 -9.37 5.03 -2.04
N CYS A 405 -8.93 4.95 -0.81
CA CYS A 405 -9.09 6.02 0.16
C CYS A 405 -7.75 6.70 0.40
N CYS A 406 -7.74 8.01 0.48
CA CYS A 406 -6.55 8.76 0.85
C CYS A 406 -6.43 8.75 2.39
N GLY A 407 -5.43 8.05 2.91
CA GLY A 407 -4.91 8.28 4.26
C GLY A 407 -5.79 7.88 5.43
N MET A 408 -6.38 6.68 5.42
CA MET A 408 -7.28 6.23 6.52
C MET A 408 -6.63 6.12 7.89
N ASP A 409 -5.36 5.72 7.96
CA ASP A 409 -4.78 5.32 9.25
C ASP A 409 -3.89 6.39 9.91
N CYS A 410 -3.55 7.49 9.22
CA CYS A 410 -2.64 8.52 9.76
C CYS A 410 -3.00 9.99 9.48
N THR A 411 -4.14 10.29 8.86
CA THR A 411 -4.51 11.69 8.64
C THR A 411 -5.44 12.21 9.72
N PRO A 412 -5.13 13.32 10.38
CA PRO A 412 -6.15 14.07 11.08
C PRO A 412 -7.21 14.48 10.05
N SER A 413 -8.47 14.14 10.36
CA SER A 413 -9.61 14.62 9.59
C SER A 413 -9.46 16.13 9.38
N SER A 414 -9.30 16.56 8.13
CA SER A 414 -9.51 17.97 7.80
C SER A 414 -10.99 18.24 8.01
N SER A 415 -11.32 18.75 9.20
CA SER A 415 -12.62 19.39 9.47
C SER A 415 -12.74 20.67 8.70
#